data_9f9ac239b48159bbceaca60e4e3ab3e7
#
_entry.id   9f9ac239b48159bbceaca60e4e3ab3e7
#
_cell.length_a   1.000
_cell.length_b   1.000
_cell.length_c   1.000
_cell.angle_alpha   90.00
_cell.angle_beta   90.00
_cell.angle_gamma   90.00
#
_symmetry.space_group_name_H-M   'P 1'
#
loop_
_entity.id
_entity.type
_entity.pdbx_description
1 polymer ?
#
loop_
_entity_poly.entity_id
_entity_poly.type
_entity_poly.pdbx_seq_one_letter_code
_entity_poly.pdbx_strand_id
1 'polypeptide(L)'
;MTTKLFLILLGLITTMLVISLSLAQWSFKQGFLEFVSGIEQSRLEKISNDVLAQYVLSKNSWEDVQRIGLEDFINNNKRFNSPPKHPPMNNRGGGERPRHAPPPHQQLLANRPNEKPNPGAPWRDNTSGPPTGLFDVNGALLSGDDHSDNSQNSFSYPLYIDNIKVGELRSWPSIEGSSESANLFAQKQFSAFLIIGLVCLILAGLLSLLVSRKLLQPIKLIMQGVSQLSSGNYAVNLTTNRKDELGELMDNVSYLSQTLNKNRSAKNRLFADISHELRTPLTVLTGEIDLLKEGVRPFNLKNLLSLEQETERLNHLVEDLYQLSLSDVGALKYSMVQTNLSETVERCIQSVSQHAGAKSIKITADIQHNIMMTMDNRRIEQLCLNLLMNSIAYTDTPGQIDIALSVQQEHISLRINDSKPSVKHSDCEKLFEPMFRLDSSRTSRESGAGLGLTICKNIAEAHQGQIKASPSSLGGLCIEVMFPLPRGEK
;
A
#
# COMPACT_ATOMS: atom_id res chain seq x y z
N MET A 1 10.33 -7.78 -14.75
CA MET A 1 10.49 -6.59 -13.88
C MET A 1 11.11 -6.97 -12.53
N THR A 2 10.66 -8.02 -11.88
CA THR A 2 11.15 -8.50 -10.57
C THR A 2 12.66 -8.78 -10.53
N THR A 3 13.22 -9.47 -11.53
CA THR A 3 14.65 -9.77 -11.63
C THR A 3 15.51 -8.51 -11.83
N LYS A 4 15.03 -7.53 -12.63
CA LYS A 4 15.76 -6.27 -12.83
C LYS A 4 15.80 -5.43 -11.54
N LEU A 5 14.69 -5.32 -10.82
CA LEU A 5 14.65 -4.57 -9.57
C LEU A 5 15.45 -5.27 -8.46
N PHE A 6 15.38 -6.61 -8.40
CA PHE A 6 16.22 -7.42 -7.51
C PHE A 6 17.71 -7.14 -7.76
N LEU A 7 18.15 -7.16 -9.03
CA LEU A 7 19.55 -6.89 -9.39
C LEU A 7 19.96 -5.46 -9.09
N ILE A 8 19.09 -4.47 -9.30
CA ILE A 8 19.34 -3.07 -8.98
C ILE A 8 19.48 -2.89 -7.46
N LEU A 9 18.57 -3.45 -6.67
CA LEU A 9 18.60 -3.35 -5.22
C LEU A 9 19.83 -4.07 -4.63
N LEU A 10 20.13 -5.26 -5.14
CA LEU A 10 21.34 -6.01 -4.77
C LEU A 10 22.61 -5.22 -5.14
N GLY A 11 22.65 -4.63 -6.34
CA GLY A 11 23.75 -3.80 -6.80
C GLY A 11 23.96 -2.55 -5.91
N LEU A 12 22.89 -1.90 -5.51
CA LEU A 12 22.94 -0.72 -4.65
C LEU A 12 23.41 -1.07 -3.23
N ILE A 13 22.95 -2.19 -2.68
CA ILE A 13 23.39 -2.67 -1.35
C ILE A 13 24.87 -3.10 -1.41
N THR A 14 25.29 -3.79 -2.47
CA THR A 14 26.69 -4.21 -2.61
C THR A 14 27.63 -3.01 -2.78
N THR A 15 27.27 -2.01 -3.56
CA THR A 15 28.07 -0.76 -3.70
C THR A 15 28.15 -0.01 -2.38
N MET A 16 27.05 0.15 -1.64
CA MET A 16 27.03 0.79 -0.32
C MET A 16 27.92 0.04 0.69
N LEU A 17 27.90 -1.29 0.66
CA LEU A 17 28.72 -2.14 1.52
C LEU A 17 30.20 -2.00 1.22
N VAL A 18 30.61 -1.98 -0.06
CA VAL A 18 31.99 -1.77 -0.47
C VAL A 18 32.50 -0.40 -0.04
N ILE A 19 31.68 0.67 -0.23
CA ILE A 19 32.02 2.03 0.23
C ILE A 19 32.19 2.06 1.75
N SER A 20 31.26 1.48 2.51
CA SER A 20 31.29 1.44 3.98
C SER A 20 32.53 0.70 4.49
N LEU A 21 32.88 -0.46 3.92
CA LEU A 21 34.06 -1.22 4.28
C LEU A 21 35.37 -0.46 3.95
N SER A 22 35.42 0.20 2.80
CA SER A 22 36.55 1.01 2.39
C SER A 22 36.78 2.22 3.32
N LEU A 23 35.69 2.90 3.72
CA LEU A 23 35.73 4.00 4.69
C LEU A 23 36.16 3.51 6.09
N ALA A 24 35.64 2.38 6.53
CA ALA A 24 36.03 1.79 7.81
C ALA A 24 37.52 1.42 7.84
N GLN A 25 38.05 0.86 6.75
CA GLN A 25 39.47 0.53 6.62
C GLN A 25 40.35 1.78 6.59
N TRP A 26 39.92 2.82 5.89
CA TRP A 26 40.63 4.10 5.84
C TRP A 26 40.63 4.78 7.22
N SER A 27 39.50 4.89 7.88
CA SER A 27 39.36 5.46 9.23
C SER A 27 40.22 4.74 10.25
N PHE A 28 40.24 3.40 10.19
CA PHE A 28 41.06 2.60 11.07
C PHE A 28 42.56 2.88 10.88
N LYS A 29 43.00 2.94 9.61
CA LYS A 29 44.43 3.23 9.31
C LYS A 29 44.86 4.58 9.86
N GLN A 30 44.03 5.60 9.74
CA GLN A 30 44.25 6.93 10.31
C GLN A 30 44.34 6.92 11.83
N GLY A 31 43.33 6.31 12.49
CA GLY A 31 43.27 6.23 13.95
C GLY A 31 44.41 5.40 14.57
N PHE A 32 44.88 4.37 13.85
CA PHE A 32 46.07 3.61 14.29
C PHE A 32 47.34 4.40 14.25
N LEU A 33 47.55 5.21 13.20
CA LEU A 33 48.73 6.10 13.10
C LEU A 33 48.71 7.17 14.21
N GLU A 34 47.58 7.79 14.50
CA GLU A 34 47.42 8.73 15.62
C GLU A 34 47.73 8.11 16.97
N PHE A 35 47.21 6.87 17.19
CA PHE A 35 47.45 6.16 18.41
C PHE A 35 48.96 5.82 18.64
N VAL A 36 49.65 5.37 17.57
CA VAL A 36 51.08 5.10 17.64
C VAL A 36 51.87 6.38 17.90
N SER A 37 51.50 7.47 17.23
CA SER A 37 52.16 8.78 17.44
C SER A 37 51.99 9.29 18.88
N GLY A 38 50.78 9.14 19.45
CA GLY A 38 50.50 9.55 20.83
C GLY A 38 51.28 8.77 21.88
N ILE A 39 51.42 7.42 21.68
CA ILE A 39 52.24 6.59 22.56
C ILE A 39 53.73 7.04 22.49
N GLU A 40 54.28 7.26 21.30
CA GLU A 40 55.65 7.63 21.13
C GLU A 40 55.95 9.04 21.66
N GLN A 41 55.05 10.00 21.47
CA GLN A 41 55.18 11.31 22.05
C GLN A 41 55.20 11.28 23.60
N SER A 42 54.31 10.49 24.20
CA SER A 42 54.31 10.32 25.67
C SER A 42 55.59 9.63 26.17
N ARG A 43 56.15 8.72 25.38
CA ARG A 43 57.44 8.07 25.69
C ARG A 43 58.59 9.08 25.63
N LEU A 44 58.70 9.84 24.57
CA LEU A 44 59.73 10.89 24.37
C LEU A 44 59.63 11.96 25.48
N GLU A 45 58.44 12.35 25.88
CA GLU A 45 58.20 13.31 26.98
C GLU A 45 58.81 12.76 28.31
N LYS A 46 58.62 11.49 28.64
CA LYS A 46 59.20 10.89 29.82
C LYS A 46 60.73 10.85 29.75
N ILE A 47 61.25 10.42 28.61
CA ILE A 47 62.70 10.39 28.40
C ILE A 47 63.29 11.82 28.44
N SER A 48 62.59 12.82 27.89
CA SER A 48 63.03 14.22 27.91
C SER A 48 63.22 14.73 29.35
N ASN A 49 62.28 14.44 30.24
CA ASN A 49 62.35 14.87 31.64
C ASN A 49 63.60 14.27 32.33
N ASP A 50 63.86 12.96 32.12
CA ASP A 50 65.00 12.28 32.72
C ASP A 50 66.34 12.80 32.14
N VAL A 51 66.41 13.01 30.84
CA VAL A 51 67.63 13.52 30.14
C VAL A 51 67.92 15.00 30.51
N LEU A 52 66.84 15.84 30.61
CA LEU A 52 67.01 17.24 31.04
C LEU A 52 67.45 17.31 32.51
N ALA A 53 66.93 16.50 33.40
CA ALA A 53 67.37 16.42 34.78
C ALA A 53 68.88 16.09 34.89
N GLN A 54 69.37 15.15 34.10
CA GLN A 54 70.80 14.83 34.02
C GLN A 54 71.63 15.96 33.46
N TYR A 55 71.15 16.65 32.41
CA TYR A 55 71.84 17.77 31.81
C TYR A 55 72.05 18.93 32.84
N VAL A 56 71.05 19.22 33.64
CA VAL A 56 71.13 20.23 34.72
C VAL A 56 72.13 19.78 35.80
N LEU A 57 72.09 18.50 36.19
CA LEU A 57 73.04 17.95 37.18
C LEU A 57 74.48 18.00 36.70
N SER A 58 74.76 17.86 35.37
CA SER A 58 76.07 17.90 34.76
C SER A 58 76.54 19.29 34.41
N LYS A 59 76.01 20.34 35.12
CA LYS A 59 76.34 21.77 34.90
C LYS A 59 76.13 22.23 33.46
N ASN A 60 75.02 21.86 32.86
CA ASN A 60 74.60 22.22 31.50
C ASN A 60 75.53 21.62 30.40
N SER A 61 76.04 20.40 30.65
CA SER A 61 76.83 19.63 29.66
C SER A 61 76.17 18.30 29.33
N TRP A 62 76.31 17.83 28.09
CA TRP A 62 75.84 16.51 27.64
C TRP A 62 76.88 15.39 27.84
N GLU A 63 78.07 15.72 28.41
CA GLU A 63 79.18 14.77 28.54
C GLU A 63 78.82 13.46 29.31
N ASP A 64 78.03 13.55 30.36
CA ASP A 64 77.61 12.39 31.15
C ASP A 64 76.64 11.50 30.36
N VAL A 65 75.71 12.08 29.61
CA VAL A 65 74.78 11.31 28.76
C VAL A 65 75.52 10.66 27.59
N GLN A 66 76.52 11.38 27.01
CA GLN A 66 77.37 10.82 25.97
C GLN A 66 78.25 9.66 26.47
N ARG A 67 78.79 9.76 27.70
CA ARG A 67 79.63 8.75 28.29
C ARG A 67 78.91 7.46 28.66
N ILE A 68 77.68 7.57 29.16
CA ILE A 68 76.84 6.42 29.55
C ILE A 68 76.19 5.77 28.33
N GLY A 69 75.92 6.54 27.32
CA GLY A 69 75.10 6.15 26.16
C GLY A 69 73.58 6.32 26.43
N LEU A 70 72.84 6.87 25.47
CA LEU A 70 71.40 7.15 25.65
C LEU A 70 70.60 5.90 25.94
N GLU A 71 70.91 4.79 25.28
CA GLU A 71 70.19 3.51 25.50
C GLU A 71 70.43 2.94 26.90
N ASP A 72 71.65 2.91 27.38
CA ASP A 72 71.97 2.48 28.72
C ASP A 72 71.43 3.40 29.79
N PHE A 73 71.37 4.71 29.51
CA PHE A 73 70.74 5.70 30.37
C PHE A 73 69.23 5.45 30.51
N ILE A 74 68.52 5.22 29.42
CA ILE A 74 67.11 4.93 29.41
C ILE A 74 66.81 3.60 30.13
N ASN A 75 67.66 2.59 29.95
CA ASN A 75 67.49 1.27 30.56
C ASN A 75 67.81 1.25 32.08
N ASN A 76 68.82 1.98 32.50
CA ASN A 76 69.18 2.13 33.90
C ASN A 76 68.12 2.89 34.71
N ASN A 77 67.56 3.97 34.14
CA ASN A 77 66.51 4.75 34.81
C ASN A 77 65.21 3.98 35.01
N LYS A 78 64.92 2.99 34.19
CA LYS A 78 63.76 2.06 34.38
C LYS A 78 63.94 1.15 35.63
N ARG A 79 65.19 0.86 36.05
CA ARG A 79 65.43 0.05 37.26
C ARG A 79 65.20 0.80 38.57
N PHE A 80 65.39 2.14 38.57
CA PHE A 80 65.17 2.96 39.74
C PHE A 80 63.69 3.35 40.00
N ASN A 81 62.86 3.36 38.95
CA ASN A 81 61.44 3.72 39.01
C ASN A 81 60.48 2.54 39.14
N SER A 82 60.99 1.32 39.39
CA SER A 82 60.10 0.19 39.68
C SER A 82 59.61 0.30 41.12
N PRO A 83 58.35 0.20 41.42
CA PRO A 83 57.82 0.22 42.80
C PRO A 83 58.52 -0.88 43.63
N PRO A 84 58.86 -0.60 44.90
CA PRO A 84 59.58 -1.57 45.73
C PRO A 84 58.82 -2.88 45.82
N LYS A 85 59.50 -3.99 45.52
CA LYS A 85 58.96 -5.34 45.77
C LYS A 85 58.60 -5.43 47.25
N HIS A 86 57.39 -5.68 47.60
CA HIS A 86 56.92 -5.88 48.98
C HIS A 86 57.86 -6.87 49.68
N PRO A 87 58.31 -6.54 50.92
CA PRO A 87 59.11 -7.47 51.73
C PRO A 87 58.30 -8.74 52.01
N PRO A 88 58.97 -9.89 52.14
CA PRO A 88 58.28 -11.15 52.43
C PRO A 88 57.57 -11.08 53.78
N MET A 89 56.26 -11.22 53.80
CA MET A 89 55.50 -11.37 55.02
C MET A 89 55.92 -12.59 55.80
N ASN A 90 56.49 -12.35 56.95
CA ASN A 90 56.94 -13.40 57.93
C ASN A 90 55.65 -14.01 58.52
N ASN A 91 55.50 -15.29 58.26
CA ASN A 91 54.32 -16.10 58.64
C ASN A 91 54.50 -16.52 60.12
N ARG A 92 53.84 -15.82 61.04
CA ARG A 92 53.64 -16.36 62.45
C ARG A 92 52.22 -15.93 62.90
N GLY A 93 51.36 -16.95 63.10
CA GLY A 93 50.14 -16.79 63.87
C GLY A 93 48.93 -17.42 63.24
N GLY A 94 48.57 -18.62 63.76
CA GLY A 94 47.41 -19.38 63.29
C GLY A 94 46.07 -18.73 63.65
N GLY A 95 45.10 -19.06 62.81
CA GLY A 95 43.68 -18.71 62.98
C GLY A 95 42.91 -19.26 61.82
N GLU A 96 42.20 -20.31 62.01
CA GLU A 96 41.26 -20.90 61.01
C GLU A 96 40.18 -19.94 60.65
N ARG A 97 40.03 -19.66 59.35
CA ARG A 97 38.85 -19.08 58.77
C ARG A 97 38.41 -19.87 57.51
N PRO A 98 37.11 -19.97 57.25
CA PRO A 98 36.57 -20.86 56.23
C PRO A 98 36.94 -20.40 54.81
N ARG A 99 37.26 -21.39 53.99
CA ARG A 99 37.61 -21.22 52.57
C ARG A 99 36.39 -20.77 51.75
N HIS A 100 36.41 -19.54 51.31
CA HIS A 100 35.60 -19.12 50.18
C HIS A 100 36.38 -19.43 48.88
N ALA A 101 35.76 -20.18 47.99
CA ALA A 101 36.32 -20.50 46.68
C ALA A 101 36.54 -19.22 45.87
N PRO A 102 37.66 -19.07 45.13
CA PRO A 102 37.91 -17.93 44.27
C PRO A 102 37.00 -17.97 43.04
N PRO A 103 36.66 -16.79 42.45
CA PRO A 103 35.84 -16.73 41.26
C PRO A 103 36.47 -17.41 40.04
N PRO A 104 35.67 -17.90 39.08
CA PRO A 104 36.11 -18.83 38.02
C PRO A 104 37.24 -18.34 37.10
N HIS A 105 37.56 -17.06 37.10
CA HIS A 105 38.61 -16.48 36.24
C HIS A 105 40.05 -16.68 36.72
N GLN A 106 40.27 -17.06 37.99
CA GLN A 106 41.63 -17.32 38.50
C GLN A 106 42.04 -18.77 38.37
N GLN A 107 41.13 -19.70 38.09
CA GLN A 107 41.47 -21.12 37.91
C GLN A 107 42.12 -21.48 36.59
N LEU A 108 42.02 -20.58 35.57
CA LEU A 108 42.59 -20.78 34.23
C LEU A 108 44.08 -20.47 34.14
N LEU A 109 44.69 -19.85 35.16
CA LEU A 109 46.13 -19.49 35.16
C LEU A 109 47.02 -20.43 36.00
N ALA A 110 46.46 -21.35 36.80
CA ALA A 110 47.21 -22.17 37.74
C ALA A 110 47.65 -23.54 37.19
N ASN A 111 47.21 -23.96 36.01
CA ASN A 111 47.51 -25.27 35.44
C ASN A 111 48.14 -25.21 34.04
N ARG A 112 49.21 -24.42 33.86
CA ARG A 112 50.06 -24.58 32.66
C ARG A 112 51.36 -25.26 33.07
N PRO A 113 51.66 -26.47 32.52
CA PRO A 113 52.97 -27.07 32.65
C PRO A 113 53.98 -26.15 31.93
N ASN A 114 55.24 -26.13 32.43
CA ASN A 114 56.39 -25.43 31.88
C ASN A 114 56.49 -25.46 30.35
N GLU A 115 55.78 -24.54 29.72
CA GLU A 115 56.02 -24.23 28.30
C GLU A 115 57.24 -23.33 28.22
N LYS A 116 58.23 -23.80 27.49
CA LYS A 116 59.39 -23.01 27.06
C LYS A 116 58.88 -21.69 26.44
N PRO A 117 59.59 -20.56 26.66
CA PRO A 117 59.17 -19.29 26.13
C PRO A 117 58.91 -19.40 24.62
N ASN A 118 57.70 -19.07 24.22
CA ASN A 118 57.31 -18.99 22.82
C ASN A 118 58.14 -17.88 22.15
N PRO A 119 58.98 -18.18 21.13
CA PRO A 119 59.82 -17.15 20.48
C PRO A 119 59.05 -16.11 19.68
N GLY A 120 57.71 -16.13 19.68
CA GLY A 120 56.83 -15.21 19.00
C GLY A 120 56.05 -14.25 19.90
N ALA A 121 56.39 -14.10 21.18
CA ALA A 121 55.78 -13.05 22.03
C ALA A 121 56.49 -11.72 21.80
N PRO A 122 55.87 -10.74 21.13
CA PRO A 122 56.57 -9.55 20.57
C PRO A 122 57.05 -8.55 21.61
N TRP A 123 57.03 -8.86 22.90
CA TRP A 123 57.31 -7.89 23.98
C TRP A 123 58.33 -8.35 25.02
N ARG A 124 59.06 -9.43 24.77
CA ARG A 124 59.95 -9.96 25.80
C ARG A 124 61.44 -9.81 25.62
N ASP A 125 61.94 -9.35 24.46
CA ASP A 125 63.38 -9.28 24.22
C ASP A 125 63.93 -7.99 23.59
N ASN A 126 63.16 -6.87 23.52
CA ASN A 126 63.72 -5.55 23.26
C ASN A 126 63.44 -4.64 24.45
N THR A 127 64.35 -4.55 25.38
CA THR A 127 64.36 -3.62 26.52
C THR A 127 64.57 -2.18 26.13
N SER A 128 65.05 -1.92 24.94
CA SER A 128 65.18 -0.60 24.33
C SER A 128 64.07 -0.41 23.31
N GLY A 129 63.13 0.48 23.61
CA GLY A 129 62.02 0.88 22.67
C GLY A 129 62.56 1.23 21.27
N PRO A 130 61.78 1.95 20.43
CA PRO A 130 62.26 2.37 19.12
C PRO A 130 63.63 3.09 19.19
N PRO A 131 64.50 2.91 18.18
CA PRO A 131 65.76 3.59 18.12
C PRO A 131 65.59 5.08 18.38
N THR A 132 66.35 5.60 19.33
CA THR A 132 66.20 7.00 19.77
C THR A 132 67.56 7.67 19.85
N GLY A 133 67.70 8.82 19.27
CA GLY A 133 68.94 9.63 19.29
C GLY A 133 68.71 10.98 19.97
N LEU A 134 69.71 11.44 20.70
CA LEU A 134 69.82 12.77 21.27
C LEU A 134 70.70 13.63 20.36
N PHE A 135 70.20 14.75 19.94
CA PHE A 135 70.86 15.69 19.04
C PHE A 135 71.09 17.03 19.73
N ASP A 136 72.15 17.71 19.38
CA ASP A 136 72.42 19.09 19.83
C ASP A 136 71.50 20.14 19.13
N VAL A 137 71.70 21.42 19.48
CA VAL A 137 70.97 22.54 18.88
C VAL A 137 71.21 22.70 17.39
N ASN A 138 72.38 22.22 16.89
CA ASN A 138 72.81 22.28 15.49
C ASN A 138 72.39 21.04 14.70
N GLY A 139 71.74 20.05 15.35
CA GLY A 139 71.35 18.80 14.71
C GLY A 139 72.42 17.74 14.62
N ALA A 140 73.57 17.89 15.35
CA ALA A 140 74.59 16.88 15.43
C ALA A 140 74.21 15.80 16.47
N LEU A 141 74.44 14.50 16.17
CA LEU A 141 74.15 13.39 17.08
C LEU A 141 75.07 13.48 18.27
N LEU A 142 74.49 13.53 19.47
CA LEU A 142 75.21 13.51 20.75
C LEU A 142 75.33 12.10 21.30
N SER A 143 74.24 11.34 21.26
CA SER A 143 74.23 9.96 21.78
C SER A 143 73.03 9.21 21.24
N GLY A 144 73.11 7.89 21.15
CA GLY A 144 72.04 7.02 20.63
C GLY A 144 72.18 6.71 19.15
N ASP A 145 71.07 6.31 18.52
CA ASP A 145 71.06 5.88 17.15
C ASP A 145 70.75 7.06 16.17
N ASP A 146 71.47 7.09 15.04
CA ASP A 146 71.14 7.98 13.93
C ASP A 146 70.60 7.19 12.74
N HIS A 147 69.32 7.32 12.51
CA HIS A 147 68.65 6.78 11.34
C HIS A 147 68.12 7.89 10.41
N SER A 148 68.92 8.92 10.22
CA SER A 148 68.55 10.08 9.40
C SER A 148 68.21 9.72 7.95
N ASP A 149 68.69 8.60 7.41
CA ASP A 149 68.34 8.09 6.09
C ASP A 149 66.84 7.66 5.99
N ASN A 150 66.14 7.49 7.12
CA ASN A 150 64.73 7.11 7.17
C ASN A 150 63.84 8.26 7.66
N SER A 151 64.04 9.45 7.09
CA SER A 151 63.43 10.72 7.52
C SER A 151 61.89 10.79 7.43
N GLN A 152 61.25 9.85 6.75
CA GLN A 152 59.78 9.91 6.55
C GLN A 152 58.94 9.50 7.78
N ASN A 153 59.51 8.88 8.80
CA ASN A 153 58.82 8.37 9.99
C ASN A 153 59.51 8.74 11.31
N SER A 154 60.18 9.88 11.39
CA SER A 154 60.83 10.30 12.62
C SER A 154 59.90 11.18 13.47
N PHE A 155 59.86 10.90 14.77
CA PHE A 155 59.23 11.74 15.78
C PHE A 155 60.28 12.56 16.48
N SER A 156 60.18 13.87 16.51
CA SER A 156 61.09 14.76 17.18
C SER A 156 60.43 15.42 18.39
N TYR A 157 61.20 15.51 19.46
CA TYR A 157 60.80 16.16 20.71
C TYR A 157 61.88 17.15 21.14
N PRO A 158 61.63 18.48 21.04
CA PRO A 158 62.64 19.46 21.39
C PRO A 158 62.79 19.57 22.92
N LEU A 159 64.05 19.70 23.37
CA LEU A 159 64.42 19.85 24.78
C LEU A 159 64.66 21.31 25.12
N TYR A 160 63.92 21.83 26.10
CA TYR A 160 64.03 23.24 26.54
C TYR A 160 64.39 23.32 28.00
N ILE A 161 65.28 24.28 28.34
CA ILE A 161 65.56 24.75 29.71
C ILE A 161 65.46 26.27 29.68
N ASP A 162 64.71 26.84 30.61
CA ASP A 162 64.45 28.28 30.70
C ASP A 162 64.09 28.94 29.34
N ASN A 163 63.26 28.27 28.57
CA ASN A 163 62.83 28.69 27.22
C ASN A 163 63.94 28.72 26.15
N ILE A 164 65.12 28.15 26.44
CA ILE A 164 66.20 27.99 25.49
C ILE A 164 66.27 26.55 25.03
N LYS A 165 66.24 26.31 23.70
CA LYS A 165 66.41 24.96 23.15
C LYS A 165 67.83 24.49 23.38
N VAL A 166 67.99 23.38 24.11
CA VAL A 166 69.30 22.78 24.48
C VAL A 166 69.62 21.52 23.67
N GLY A 167 68.62 20.93 23.02
CA GLY A 167 68.77 19.74 22.19
C GLY A 167 67.47 19.23 21.67
N GLU A 168 67.49 18.05 21.07
CA GLU A 168 66.30 17.42 20.48
C GLU A 168 66.44 15.90 20.59
N LEU A 169 65.37 15.24 21.06
CA LEU A 169 65.26 13.78 20.97
C LEU A 169 64.54 13.40 19.68
N ARG A 170 65.13 12.52 18.90
CA ARG A 170 64.48 11.94 17.72
C ARG A 170 64.35 10.45 17.92
N SER A 171 63.17 9.95 17.59
CA SER A 171 62.84 8.52 17.61
C SER A 171 62.38 8.07 16.25
N TRP A 172 62.84 6.92 15.84
CA TRP A 172 62.48 6.25 14.61
C TRP A 172 61.72 4.96 14.95
N PRO A 173 60.44 5.01 15.28
CA PRO A 173 59.69 3.80 15.45
C PRO A 173 59.68 3.03 14.13
N SER A 174 60.37 1.91 14.08
CA SER A 174 60.29 1.05 12.92
C SER A 174 58.91 0.44 12.90
N ILE A 175 58.05 0.99 12.07
CA ILE A 175 56.75 0.40 11.71
C ILE A 175 56.98 -1.02 11.17
N GLU A 176 58.18 -1.32 10.66
CA GLU A 176 58.59 -2.64 10.16
C GLU A 176 59.02 -3.64 11.24
N GLY A 177 59.53 -3.22 12.40
CA GLY A 177 59.87 -4.14 13.53
C GLY A 177 58.65 -4.60 14.31
N SER A 178 57.54 -3.90 14.25
CA SER A 178 56.23 -4.37 14.70
C SER A 178 55.48 -5.14 13.60
N SER A 179 56.12 -5.46 12.48
CA SER A 179 55.51 -5.90 11.23
C SER A 179 54.77 -7.26 11.37
N GLU A 180 55.25 -8.20 12.18
CA GLU A 180 54.60 -9.50 12.34
C GLU A 180 53.33 -9.38 13.15
N SER A 181 53.31 -8.63 14.22
CA SER A 181 52.12 -8.36 15.03
C SER A 181 51.12 -7.42 14.34
N ALA A 182 51.62 -6.40 13.67
CA ALA A 182 50.80 -5.48 12.89
C ALA A 182 50.19 -6.19 11.66
N ASN A 183 50.95 -7.03 10.98
CA ASN A 183 50.46 -7.84 9.86
C ASN A 183 49.46 -8.93 10.32
N LEU A 184 49.67 -9.59 11.43
CA LEU A 184 48.73 -10.54 12.01
C LEU A 184 47.43 -9.85 12.45
N PHE A 185 47.55 -8.65 13.01
CA PHE A 185 46.39 -7.84 13.37
C PHE A 185 45.61 -7.37 12.12
N ALA A 186 46.31 -6.85 11.11
CA ALA A 186 45.72 -6.47 9.84
C ALA A 186 45.04 -7.64 9.13
N GLN A 187 45.64 -8.83 9.11
CA GLN A 187 45.04 -10.05 8.57
C GLN A 187 43.78 -10.47 9.34
N LYS A 188 43.81 -10.46 10.67
CA LYS A 188 42.61 -10.79 11.49
C LYS A 188 41.50 -9.77 11.24
N GLN A 189 41.84 -8.50 11.12
CA GLN A 189 40.85 -7.47 10.86
C GLN A 189 40.30 -7.57 9.45
N PHE A 190 41.11 -7.84 8.45
CA PHE A 190 40.65 -8.06 7.07
C PHE A 190 39.74 -9.30 6.99
N SER A 191 40.06 -10.39 7.67
CA SER A 191 39.16 -11.56 7.72
C SER A 191 37.85 -11.27 8.43
N ALA A 192 37.84 -10.44 9.49
CA ALA A 192 36.63 -10.01 10.16
C ALA A 192 35.75 -9.16 9.22
N PHE A 193 36.34 -8.22 8.46
CA PHE A 193 35.61 -7.45 7.47
C PHE A 193 35.03 -8.30 6.35
N LEU A 194 35.75 -9.32 5.88
CA LEU A 194 35.23 -10.25 4.87
C LEU A 194 34.04 -11.06 5.40
N ILE A 195 34.10 -11.52 6.66
CA ILE A 195 32.99 -12.25 7.28
C ILE A 195 31.77 -11.35 7.44
N ILE A 196 31.94 -10.13 7.95
CA ILE A 196 30.88 -9.15 8.08
C ILE A 196 30.28 -8.83 6.70
N GLY A 197 31.12 -8.60 5.69
CA GLY A 197 30.68 -8.37 4.31
C GLY A 197 29.85 -9.52 3.75
N LEU A 198 30.29 -10.76 3.97
CA LEU A 198 29.56 -11.95 3.53
C LEU A 198 28.20 -12.08 4.22
N VAL A 199 28.15 -11.88 5.54
CA VAL A 199 26.90 -11.92 6.32
C VAL A 199 25.93 -10.85 5.84
N CYS A 200 26.40 -9.61 5.65
CA CYS A 200 25.57 -8.53 5.13
C CYS A 200 25.03 -8.83 3.71
N LEU A 201 25.83 -9.45 2.86
CA LEU A 201 25.43 -9.82 1.50
C LEU A 201 24.35 -10.92 1.51
N ILE A 202 24.47 -11.91 2.39
CA ILE A 202 23.44 -12.94 2.57
C ILE A 202 22.15 -12.32 3.10
N LEU A 203 22.22 -11.45 4.11
CA LEU A 203 21.06 -10.77 4.67
C LEU A 203 20.38 -9.88 3.62
N ALA A 204 21.16 -9.16 2.82
CA ALA A 204 20.66 -8.33 1.72
C ALA A 204 19.93 -9.18 0.66
N GLY A 205 20.48 -10.33 0.29
CA GLY A 205 19.86 -11.28 -0.61
C GLY A 205 18.53 -11.82 -0.08
N LEU A 206 18.50 -12.22 1.19
CA LEU A 206 17.29 -12.69 1.86
C LEU A 206 16.22 -11.60 1.91
N LEU A 207 16.58 -10.39 2.32
CA LEU A 207 15.66 -9.25 2.38
C LEU A 207 15.10 -8.91 1.00
N SER A 208 15.97 -8.90 -0.02
CA SER A 208 15.56 -8.64 -1.41
C SER A 208 14.57 -9.69 -1.94
N LEU A 209 14.78 -10.97 -1.61
CA LEU A 209 13.84 -12.05 -1.95
C LEU A 209 12.50 -11.89 -1.23
N LEU A 210 12.50 -11.50 0.04
CA LEU A 210 11.27 -11.24 0.81
C LEU A 210 10.48 -10.08 0.22
N VAL A 211 11.14 -8.97 -0.08
CA VAL A 211 10.51 -7.79 -0.71
C VAL A 211 9.95 -8.15 -2.09
N SER A 212 10.73 -8.88 -2.92
CA SER A 212 10.29 -9.32 -4.24
C SER A 212 9.02 -10.18 -4.17
N ARG A 213 8.95 -11.13 -3.24
CA ARG A 213 7.78 -12.02 -3.10
C ARG A 213 6.60 -11.35 -2.44
N LYS A 214 6.83 -10.55 -1.39
CA LYS A 214 5.73 -9.94 -0.63
C LYS A 214 5.14 -8.68 -1.26
N LEU A 215 5.91 -7.92 -2.03
CA LEU A 215 5.43 -6.66 -2.62
C LEU A 215 5.27 -6.73 -4.15
N LEU A 216 6.27 -7.24 -4.87
CA LEU A 216 6.21 -7.19 -6.34
C LEU A 216 5.29 -8.22 -6.98
N GLN A 217 5.19 -9.43 -6.42
CA GLN A 217 4.28 -10.45 -6.98
C GLN A 217 2.81 -10.02 -6.94
N PRO A 218 2.26 -9.54 -5.81
CA PRO A 218 0.89 -9.04 -5.76
C PRO A 218 0.63 -7.89 -6.72
N ILE A 219 1.54 -6.92 -6.80
CA ILE A 219 1.42 -5.79 -7.75
C ILE A 219 1.34 -6.30 -9.20
N LYS A 220 2.15 -7.28 -9.56
CA LYS A 220 2.10 -7.88 -10.89
C LYS A 220 0.76 -8.57 -11.17
N LEU A 221 0.20 -9.28 -10.18
CA LEU A 221 -1.12 -9.90 -10.30
C LEU A 221 -2.22 -8.85 -10.48
N ILE A 222 -2.18 -7.76 -9.71
CA ILE A 222 -3.12 -6.64 -9.85
C ILE A 222 -3.01 -6.03 -11.26
N MET A 223 -1.80 -5.74 -11.74
CA MET A 223 -1.59 -5.21 -13.09
C MET A 223 -2.12 -6.14 -14.17
N GLN A 224 -1.91 -7.45 -14.03
CA GLN A 224 -2.46 -8.46 -14.95
C GLN A 224 -3.98 -8.50 -14.89
N GLY A 225 -4.57 -8.45 -13.69
CA GLY A 225 -6.02 -8.39 -13.49
C GLY A 225 -6.64 -7.16 -14.15
N VAL A 226 -6.07 -5.98 -13.90
CA VAL A 226 -6.53 -4.72 -14.53
C VAL A 226 -6.37 -4.77 -16.06
N SER A 227 -5.27 -5.35 -16.59
CA SER A 227 -5.09 -5.52 -18.01
C SER A 227 -6.12 -6.48 -18.64
N GLN A 228 -6.51 -7.54 -17.93
CA GLN A 228 -7.58 -8.43 -18.36
C GLN A 228 -8.93 -7.72 -18.37
N LEU A 229 -9.23 -6.94 -17.32
CA LEU A 229 -10.45 -6.13 -17.26
C LEU A 229 -10.54 -5.14 -18.43
N SER A 230 -9.45 -4.46 -18.75
CA SER A 230 -9.39 -3.50 -19.88
C SER A 230 -9.57 -4.17 -21.24
N SER A 231 -9.19 -5.44 -21.37
CA SER A 231 -9.42 -6.24 -22.59
C SER A 231 -10.83 -6.86 -22.67
N GLY A 232 -11.70 -6.57 -21.68
CA GLY A 232 -13.07 -7.08 -21.66
C GLY A 232 -13.22 -8.50 -21.04
N ASN A 233 -12.17 -9.04 -20.45
CA ASN A 233 -12.27 -10.26 -19.66
C ASN A 233 -12.57 -9.90 -18.19
N TYR A 234 -13.83 -10.01 -17.82
CA TYR A 234 -14.32 -9.69 -16.47
C TYR A 234 -14.35 -10.91 -15.52
N ALA A 235 -13.77 -12.04 -15.89
CA ALA A 235 -13.66 -13.23 -15.02
C ALA A 235 -12.38 -13.21 -14.16
N VAL A 236 -11.95 -12.03 -13.72
CA VAL A 236 -10.76 -11.86 -12.89
C VAL A 236 -11.14 -12.07 -11.42
N ASN A 237 -10.44 -13.00 -10.75
CA ASN A 237 -10.59 -13.25 -9.33
C ASN A 237 -9.20 -13.22 -8.67
N LEU A 238 -8.93 -12.16 -7.91
CA LEU A 238 -7.69 -11.96 -7.18
C LEU A 238 -7.90 -12.30 -5.70
N THR A 239 -8.17 -13.59 -5.40
CA THR A 239 -8.32 -14.03 -4.01
C THR A 239 -7.01 -13.92 -3.25
N THR A 240 -7.05 -13.32 -2.07
CA THR A 240 -5.89 -13.17 -1.19
C THR A 240 -6.30 -13.30 0.27
N ASN A 241 -5.40 -13.87 1.09
CA ASN A 241 -5.57 -13.89 2.56
C ASN A 241 -4.80 -12.73 3.23
N ARG A 242 -4.43 -11.69 2.47
CA ARG A 242 -3.69 -10.54 2.99
C ARG A 242 -4.64 -9.59 3.70
N LYS A 243 -4.13 -8.98 4.78
CA LYS A 243 -4.86 -7.98 5.58
C LYS A 243 -4.22 -6.59 5.51
N ASP A 244 -3.35 -6.37 4.51
CA ASP A 244 -2.68 -5.11 4.24
C ASP A 244 -3.35 -4.35 3.08
N GLU A 245 -2.85 -3.18 2.76
CA GLU A 245 -3.38 -2.28 1.71
C GLU A 245 -3.36 -2.94 0.32
N LEU A 246 -2.40 -3.84 0.07
CA LEU A 246 -2.36 -4.62 -1.18
C LEU A 246 -3.47 -5.67 -1.21
N GLY A 247 -3.83 -6.25 -0.08
CA GLY A 247 -4.98 -7.15 0.05
C GLY A 247 -6.28 -6.42 -0.26
N GLU A 248 -6.50 -5.26 0.35
CA GLU A 248 -7.66 -4.41 0.10
C GLU A 248 -7.76 -4.00 -1.38
N LEU A 249 -6.64 -3.63 -2.00
CA LEU A 249 -6.61 -3.30 -3.43
C LEU A 249 -6.98 -4.51 -4.32
N MET A 250 -6.50 -5.72 -3.98
CA MET A 250 -6.86 -6.94 -4.70
C MET A 250 -8.36 -7.26 -4.58
N ASP A 251 -8.92 -7.09 -3.39
CA ASP A 251 -10.35 -7.30 -3.13
C ASP A 251 -11.20 -6.27 -3.90
N ASN A 252 -10.79 -5.00 -3.92
CA ASN A 252 -11.45 -3.93 -4.68
C ASN A 252 -11.43 -4.21 -6.19
N VAL A 253 -10.31 -4.69 -6.75
CA VAL A 253 -10.23 -5.09 -8.17
C VAL A 253 -11.12 -6.30 -8.45
N SER A 254 -11.16 -7.27 -7.53
CA SER A 254 -12.05 -8.43 -7.65
C SER A 254 -13.52 -8.05 -7.60
N TYR A 255 -13.90 -7.14 -6.69
CA TYR A 255 -15.26 -6.60 -6.60
C TYR A 255 -15.66 -5.86 -7.87
N LEU A 256 -14.78 -5.00 -8.40
CA LEU A 256 -14.98 -4.31 -9.68
C LEU A 256 -15.19 -5.31 -10.83
N SER A 257 -14.35 -6.36 -10.88
CA SER A 257 -14.48 -7.44 -11.86
C SER A 257 -15.85 -8.12 -11.80
N GLN A 258 -16.28 -8.49 -10.60
CA GLN A 258 -17.59 -9.12 -10.39
C GLN A 258 -18.74 -8.21 -10.81
N THR A 259 -18.66 -6.92 -10.47
CA THR A 259 -19.66 -5.92 -10.83
C THR A 259 -19.74 -5.73 -12.34
N LEU A 260 -18.60 -5.60 -13.02
CA LEU A 260 -18.55 -5.49 -14.48
C LEU A 260 -19.10 -6.74 -15.17
N ASN A 261 -18.77 -7.93 -14.63
CA ASN A 261 -19.29 -9.21 -15.19
C ASN A 261 -20.79 -9.35 -15.01
N LYS A 262 -21.33 -8.97 -13.84
CA LYS A 262 -22.78 -8.92 -13.58
C LYS A 262 -23.48 -7.96 -14.54
N ASN A 263 -22.95 -6.75 -14.72
CA ASN A 263 -23.52 -5.75 -15.63
C ASN A 263 -23.49 -6.24 -17.08
N ARG A 264 -22.39 -6.87 -17.53
CA ARG A 264 -22.29 -7.45 -18.87
C ARG A 264 -23.31 -8.58 -19.07
N SER A 265 -23.43 -9.46 -18.08
CA SER A 265 -24.38 -10.58 -18.16
C SER A 265 -25.83 -10.09 -18.19
N ALA A 266 -26.17 -9.10 -17.35
CA ALA A 266 -27.48 -8.45 -17.37
C ALA A 266 -27.77 -7.80 -18.73
N LYS A 267 -26.79 -7.07 -19.29
CA LYS A 267 -26.93 -6.44 -20.62
C LYS A 267 -27.10 -7.47 -21.74
N ASN A 268 -26.32 -8.58 -21.73
CA ASN A 268 -26.48 -9.65 -22.72
C ASN A 268 -27.83 -10.33 -22.60
N ARG A 269 -28.35 -10.54 -21.39
CA ARG A 269 -29.68 -11.09 -21.16
C ARG A 269 -30.77 -10.16 -21.69
N LEU A 270 -30.64 -8.86 -21.40
CA LEU A 270 -31.55 -7.86 -21.93
C LEU A 270 -31.62 -7.88 -23.46
N PHE A 271 -30.48 -7.95 -24.16
CA PHE A 271 -30.46 -8.05 -25.62
C PHE A 271 -31.12 -9.33 -26.16
N ALA A 272 -30.94 -10.47 -25.46
CA ALA A 272 -31.60 -11.70 -25.83
C ALA A 272 -33.13 -11.60 -25.67
N ASP A 273 -33.58 -11.05 -24.52
CA ASP A 273 -35.01 -10.86 -24.22
C ASP A 273 -35.66 -9.87 -25.22
N ILE A 274 -35.00 -8.73 -25.54
CA ILE A 274 -35.42 -7.79 -26.59
C ILE A 274 -35.62 -8.52 -27.93
N SER A 275 -34.66 -9.34 -28.31
CA SER A 275 -34.72 -10.06 -29.60
C SER A 275 -35.91 -11.01 -29.66
N HIS A 276 -36.24 -11.65 -28.53
CA HIS A 276 -37.42 -12.50 -28.43
C HIS A 276 -38.71 -11.70 -28.47
N GLU A 277 -38.82 -10.60 -27.70
CA GLU A 277 -40.03 -9.76 -27.64
C GLU A 277 -40.31 -9.00 -28.98
N LEU A 278 -39.27 -8.69 -29.79
CA LEU A 278 -39.44 -8.16 -31.13
C LEU A 278 -39.84 -9.22 -32.16
N ARG A 279 -39.30 -10.44 -32.05
CA ARG A 279 -39.55 -11.51 -33.02
C ARG A 279 -41.00 -11.96 -33.00
N THR A 280 -41.61 -12.05 -31.81
CA THR A 280 -43.00 -12.54 -31.65
C THR A 280 -44.03 -11.69 -32.42
N PRO A 281 -44.16 -10.33 -32.21
CA PRO A 281 -45.11 -9.51 -32.96
C PRO A 281 -44.78 -9.48 -34.45
N LEU A 282 -43.50 -9.47 -34.84
CA LEU A 282 -43.10 -9.48 -36.23
C LEU A 282 -43.52 -10.78 -36.93
N THR A 283 -43.40 -11.94 -36.27
CA THR A 283 -43.86 -13.21 -36.82
C THR A 283 -45.38 -13.26 -36.96
N VAL A 284 -46.12 -12.73 -35.97
CA VAL A 284 -47.59 -12.61 -36.02
C VAL A 284 -48.00 -11.71 -37.19
N LEU A 285 -47.37 -10.54 -37.33
CA LEU A 285 -47.65 -9.54 -38.36
C LEU A 285 -47.38 -10.12 -39.75
N THR A 286 -46.24 -10.80 -39.95
CA THR A 286 -45.87 -11.49 -41.20
C THR A 286 -46.87 -12.59 -41.53
N GLY A 287 -47.21 -13.44 -40.54
CA GLY A 287 -48.17 -14.51 -40.74
C GLY A 287 -49.60 -14.01 -41.06
N GLU A 288 -50.08 -12.92 -40.43
CA GLU A 288 -51.37 -12.33 -40.76
C GLU A 288 -51.39 -11.72 -42.18
N ILE A 289 -50.31 -11.06 -42.59
CA ILE A 289 -50.17 -10.54 -43.96
C ILE A 289 -50.15 -11.70 -44.98
N ASP A 290 -49.47 -12.79 -44.73
CA ASP A 290 -49.43 -13.95 -45.61
C ASP A 290 -50.80 -14.61 -45.74
N LEU A 291 -51.55 -14.77 -44.63
CA LEU A 291 -52.93 -15.28 -44.64
C LEU A 291 -53.87 -14.36 -45.44
N LEU A 292 -53.66 -13.03 -45.43
CA LEU A 292 -54.43 -12.09 -46.24
C LEU A 292 -54.05 -12.19 -47.73
N LYS A 293 -52.77 -12.34 -48.05
CA LYS A 293 -52.29 -12.56 -49.44
C LYS A 293 -52.79 -13.84 -50.07
N GLU A 294 -52.82 -14.92 -49.29
CA GLU A 294 -53.29 -16.23 -49.73
C GLU A 294 -54.82 -16.35 -49.80
N GLY A 295 -55.54 -15.29 -49.36
CA GLY A 295 -57.02 -15.28 -49.36
C GLY A 295 -57.64 -16.17 -48.28
N VAL A 296 -56.84 -16.72 -47.37
CA VAL A 296 -57.29 -17.54 -46.21
C VAL A 296 -58.09 -16.70 -45.23
N ARG A 297 -57.65 -15.43 -45.05
CA ARG A 297 -58.39 -14.40 -44.28
C ARG A 297 -58.95 -13.37 -45.24
N PRO A 298 -60.22 -12.94 -45.04
CA PRO A 298 -60.78 -11.89 -45.87
C PRO A 298 -60.14 -10.54 -45.55
N PHE A 299 -59.92 -9.74 -46.60
CA PHE A 299 -59.47 -8.38 -46.45
C PHE A 299 -60.66 -7.51 -45.96
N ASN A 300 -60.73 -7.26 -44.65
CA ASN A 300 -61.77 -6.50 -44.02
C ASN A 300 -61.18 -5.57 -42.95
N LEU A 301 -62.00 -4.58 -42.48
CA LEU A 301 -61.59 -3.58 -41.54
C LEU A 301 -61.10 -4.25 -40.17
N LYS A 302 -61.71 -5.35 -39.75
CA LYS A 302 -61.33 -6.02 -38.50
C LYS A 302 -59.90 -6.58 -38.58
N ASN A 303 -59.54 -7.21 -39.68
CA ASN A 303 -58.20 -7.76 -39.88
C ASN A 303 -57.17 -6.63 -40.11
N LEU A 304 -57.53 -5.54 -40.74
CA LEU A 304 -56.70 -4.35 -40.87
C LEU A 304 -56.41 -3.69 -39.50
N LEU A 305 -57.45 -3.55 -38.68
CA LEU A 305 -57.29 -3.04 -37.31
C LEU A 305 -56.41 -3.93 -36.44
N SER A 306 -56.43 -5.29 -36.65
CA SER A 306 -55.51 -6.21 -35.96
C SER A 306 -54.05 -5.98 -36.32
N LEU A 307 -53.77 -5.72 -37.63
CA LEU A 307 -52.40 -5.39 -38.09
C LEU A 307 -51.96 -4.04 -37.57
N GLU A 308 -52.85 -3.05 -37.53
CA GLU A 308 -52.58 -1.71 -36.99
C GLU A 308 -52.19 -1.82 -35.49
N GLN A 309 -52.96 -2.56 -34.69
CA GLN A 309 -52.68 -2.78 -33.28
C GLN A 309 -51.33 -3.46 -33.02
N GLU A 310 -50.98 -4.45 -33.84
CA GLU A 310 -49.67 -5.12 -33.67
C GLU A 310 -48.49 -4.23 -34.09
N THR A 311 -48.71 -3.36 -35.10
CA THR A 311 -47.73 -2.33 -35.54
C THR A 311 -47.54 -1.26 -34.46
N GLU A 312 -48.60 -0.76 -33.85
CA GLU A 312 -48.58 0.20 -32.74
C GLU A 312 -47.84 -0.40 -31.52
N ARG A 313 -48.12 -1.67 -31.19
CA ARG A 313 -47.43 -2.39 -30.12
C ARG A 313 -45.93 -2.46 -30.37
N LEU A 314 -45.51 -2.74 -31.60
CA LEU A 314 -44.12 -2.83 -32.00
C LEU A 314 -43.44 -1.43 -31.90
N ASN A 315 -44.15 -0.37 -32.34
CA ASN A 315 -43.66 1.01 -32.20
C ASN A 315 -43.48 1.41 -30.72
N HIS A 316 -44.41 1.05 -29.84
CA HIS A 316 -44.29 1.31 -28.41
C HIS A 316 -43.08 0.57 -27.81
N LEU A 317 -42.84 -0.68 -28.19
CA LEU A 317 -41.70 -1.44 -27.75
C LEU A 317 -40.37 -0.80 -28.18
N VAL A 318 -40.27 -0.35 -29.43
CA VAL A 318 -39.08 0.35 -29.97
C VAL A 318 -38.83 1.64 -29.23
N GLU A 319 -39.89 2.44 -28.98
CA GLU A 319 -39.77 3.69 -28.25
C GLU A 319 -39.33 3.47 -26.79
N ASP A 320 -39.91 2.47 -26.11
CA ASP A 320 -39.50 2.10 -24.75
C ASP A 320 -38.01 1.69 -24.69
N LEU A 321 -37.53 0.90 -25.67
CA LEU A 321 -36.13 0.52 -25.80
C LEU A 321 -35.20 1.71 -26.04
N TYR A 322 -35.65 2.63 -26.93
CA TYR A 322 -34.91 3.86 -27.21
C TYR A 322 -34.75 4.71 -25.94
N GLN A 323 -35.82 4.87 -25.19
CA GLN A 323 -35.81 5.63 -23.93
C GLN A 323 -34.93 4.97 -22.86
N LEU A 324 -35.00 3.64 -22.73
CA LEU A 324 -34.13 2.89 -21.83
C LEU A 324 -32.63 3.08 -22.18
N SER A 325 -32.33 3.00 -23.47
CA SER A 325 -30.96 3.21 -23.97
C SER A 325 -30.43 4.62 -23.69
N LEU A 326 -31.27 5.65 -23.88
CA LEU A 326 -30.87 7.02 -23.56
C LEU A 326 -30.72 7.26 -22.05
N SER A 327 -31.56 6.62 -21.23
CA SER A 327 -31.48 6.71 -19.78
C SER A 327 -30.18 6.12 -19.24
N ASP A 328 -29.77 4.96 -19.74
CA ASP A 328 -28.53 4.27 -19.32
C ASP A 328 -27.28 5.12 -19.58
N VAL A 329 -27.27 5.92 -20.62
CA VAL A 329 -26.15 6.80 -20.98
C VAL A 329 -26.25 8.17 -20.30
N GLY A 330 -27.33 8.44 -19.55
CA GLY A 330 -27.59 9.77 -18.97
C GLY A 330 -27.84 10.87 -20.02
N ALA A 331 -28.21 10.49 -21.25
CA ALA A 331 -28.38 11.40 -22.37
C ALA A 331 -29.82 11.98 -22.48
N LEU A 332 -30.75 11.51 -21.64
CA LEU A 332 -32.11 12.07 -21.60
C LEU A 332 -32.06 13.48 -21.05
N LYS A 333 -32.45 14.45 -21.88
CA LYS A 333 -32.63 15.83 -21.46
C LYS A 333 -34.05 16.00 -20.92
N TYR A 334 -34.15 16.37 -19.65
CA TYR A 334 -35.43 16.68 -19.01
C TYR A 334 -35.66 18.17 -19.00
N SER A 335 -36.89 18.60 -19.39
CA SER A 335 -37.33 19.99 -19.33
C SER A 335 -37.98 20.23 -17.95
N MET A 336 -37.18 20.55 -16.95
CA MET A 336 -37.64 20.76 -15.58
C MET A 336 -38.32 22.15 -15.46
N VAL A 337 -39.64 22.16 -15.29
CA VAL A 337 -40.46 23.38 -15.15
C VAL A 337 -41.36 23.22 -13.91
N GLN A 338 -41.62 24.30 -13.19
CA GLN A 338 -42.58 24.29 -12.10
C GLN A 338 -43.99 24.05 -12.63
N THR A 339 -44.58 22.93 -12.28
CA THR A 339 -45.86 22.46 -12.84
C THR A 339 -46.73 21.89 -11.71
N ASN A 340 -48.06 21.97 -11.90
CA ASN A 340 -49.00 21.38 -10.96
C ASN A 340 -49.14 19.87 -11.17
N LEU A 341 -48.57 19.08 -10.25
CA LEU A 341 -48.59 17.63 -10.30
C LEU A 341 -50.04 17.08 -10.14
N SER A 342 -50.86 17.73 -9.29
CA SER A 342 -52.25 17.32 -9.07
C SER A 342 -53.06 17.33 -10.38
N GLU A 343 -52.98 18.40 -11.16
CA GLU A 343 -53.65 18.50 -12.47
C GLU A 343 -53.13 17.46 -13.47
N THR A 344 -51.85 17.16 -13.44
CA THR A 344 -51.23 16.13 -14.32
C THR A 344 -51.78 14.75 -13.98
N VAL A 345 -51.82 14.37 -12.69
CA VAL A 345 -52.38 13.09 -12.24
C VAL A 345 -53.89 12.99 -12.58
N GLU A 346 -54.67 14.06 -12.34
CA GLU A 346 -56.09 14.09 -12.66
C GLU A 346 -56.33 13.90 -14.18
N ARG A 347 -55.58 14.56 -15.06
CA ARG A 347 -55.64 14.34 -16.52
C ARG A 347 -55.34 12.89 -16.91
N CYS A 348 -54.33 12.29 -16.30
CA CYS A 348 -54.00 10.88 -16.54
C CYS A 348 -55.16 9.97 -16.12
N ILE A 349 -55.79 10.18 -14.95
CA ILE A 349 -56.92 9.41 -14.48
C ILE A 349 -58.10 9.56 -15.46
N GLN A 350 -58.42 10.74 -15.91
CA GLN A 350 -59.47 11.00 -16.90
C GLN A 350 -59.24 10.24 -18.21
N SER A 351 -57.99 10.27 -18.73
CA SER A 351 -57.63 9.59 -19.99
C SER A 351 -57.83 8.06 -19.95
N VAL A 352 -57.60 7.43 -18.79
CA VAL A 352 -57.75 5.98 -18.66
C VAL A 352 -59.13 5.54 -18.14
N SER A 353 -59.98 6.44 -17.69
CA SER A 353 -61.27 6.11 -17.02
C SER A 353 -62.18 5.31 -17.94
N GLN A 354 -62.28 5.63 -19.24
CA GLN A 354 -63.07 4.88 -20.19
C GLN A 354 -62.59 3.45 -20.38
N HIS A 355 -61.26 3.28 -20.42
CA HIS A 355 -60.59 1.96 -20.56
C HIS A 355 -60.84 1.08 -19.32
N ALA A 356 -60.72 1.66 -18.13
CA ALA A 356 -60.99 0.99 -16.87
C ALA A 356 -62.46 0.56 -16.77
N GLY A 357 -63.41 1.47 -17.15
CA GLY A 357 -64.84 1.19 -17.19
C GLY A 357 -65.23 0.05 -18.14
N ALA A 358 -64.56 -0.04 -19.31
CA ALA A 358 -64.75 -1.13 -20.26
C ALA A 358 -64.34 -2.49 -19.71
N LYS A 359 -63.36 -2.50 -18.75
CA LYS A 359 -62.91 -3.71 -18.01
C LYS A 359 -63.61 -3.92 -16.67
N SER A 360 -64.70 -3.16 -16.37
CA SER A 360 -65.38 -3.20 -15.08
C SER A 360 -64.44 -3.00 -13.86
N ILE A 361 -63.49 -2.11 -14.01
CA ILE A 361 -62.54 -1.71 -12.96
C ILE A 361 -62.97 -0.34 -12.42
N LYS A 362 -63.23 -0.24 -11.12
CA LYS A 362 -63.56 1.02 -10.45
C LYS A 362 -62.33 1.77 -10.04
N ILE A 363 -62.12 3.02 -10.50
CA ILE A 363 -61.09 3.90 -10.04
C ILE A 363 -61.63 4.82 -8.96
N THR A 364 -60.91 4.91 -7.82
CA THR A 364 -61.14 5.90 -6.75
C THR A 364 -59.88 6.75 -6.61
N ALA A 365 -60.08 8.05 -6.46
CA ALA A 365 -58.94 9.00 -6.42
C ALA A 365 -59.11 9.93 -5.22
N ASP A 366 -58.05 10.04 -4.41
CA ASP A 366 -57.90 11.01 -3.34
C ASP A 366 -56.65 11.90 -3.67
N ILE A 367 -56.91 13.00 -4.34
CA ILE A 367 -55.84 13.86 -4.88
C ILE A 367 -55.84 15.17 -4.10
N GLN A 368 -54.79 15.43 -3.35
CA GLN A 368 -54.55 16.74 -2.75
C GLN A 368 -54.30 17.78 -3.84
N HIS A 369 -55.06 18.83 -3.85
CA HIS A 369 -55.00 19.88 -4.89
C HIS A 369 -53.76 20.77 -4.75
N ASN A 370 -53.35 21.37 -5.87
CA ASN A 370 -52.30 22.39 -5.96
C ASN A 370 -50.91 21.96 -5.44
N ILE A 371 -50.51 20.72 -5.68
CA ILE A 371 -49.18 20.28 -5.40
C ILE A 371 -48.25 20.75 -6.55
N MET A 372 -47.44 21.77 -6.27
CA MET A 372 -46.45 22.29 -7.21
C MET A 372 -45.16 21.57 -7.10
N MET A 373 -44.57 21.14 -8.23
CA MET A 373 -43.28 20.45 -8.28
C MET A 373 -42.50 20.90 -9.52
N THR A 374 -41.18 21.03 -9.41
CA THR A 374 -40.28 21.22 -10.56
C THR A 374 -40.08 19.88 -11.25
N MET A 375 -40.66 19.71 -12.42
CA MET A 375 -40.71 18.44 -13.14
C MET A 375 -40.77 18.61 -14.65
N ASP A 376 -40.39 17.57 -15.38
CA ASP A 376 -40.76 17.42 -16.78
C ASP A 376 -42.20 16.85 -16.88
N ASN A 377 -43.14 17.70 -17.19
CA ASN A 377 -44.57 17.35 -17.19
C ASN A 377 -44.85 16.15 -18.11
N ARG A 378 -44.23 16.10 -19.30
CA ARG A 378 -44.44 15.02 -20.28
C ARG A 378 -43.93 13.66 -19.74
N ARG A 379 -42.82 13.67 -19.02
CA ARG A 379 -42.25 12.47 -18.44
C ARG A 379 -43.05 11.99 -17.22
N ILE A 380 -43.51 12.89 -16.37
CA ILE A 380 -44.38 12.56 -15.26
C ILE A 380 -45.73 12.02 -15.73
N GLU A 381 -46.32 12.64 -16.80
CA GLU A 381 -47.50 12.12 -17.45
C GLU A 381 -47.30 10.69 -17.98
N GLN A 382 -46.17 10.41 -18.64
CA GLN A 382 -45.77 9.08 -19.07
C GLN A 382 -45.67 8.11 -17.90
N LEU A 383 -45.02 8.48 -16.79
CA LEU A 383 -44.93 7.67 -15.57
C LEU A 383 -46.35 7.34 -15.03
N CYS A 384 -47.21 8.35 -14.89
CA CYS A 384 -48.58 8.15 -14.40
C CYS A 384 -49.38 7.21 -15.32
N LEU A 385 -49.33 7.43 -16.63
CA LEU A 385 -50.01 6.57 -17.60
C LEU A 385 -49.49 5.12 -17.57
N ASN A 386 -48.16 4.92 -17.52
CA ASN A 386 -47.60 3.61 -17.43
C ASN A 386 -48.04 2.87 -16.17
N LEU A 387 -48.07 3.54 -15.00
CA LEU A 387 -48.55 2.94 -13.76
C LEU A 387 -50.05 2.59 -13.81
N LEU A 388 -50.89 3.52 -14.29
CA LEU A 388 -52.34 3.34 -14.39
C LEU A 388 -52.68 2.22 -15.38
N MET A 389 -52.10 2.23 -16.58
CA MET A 389 -52.32 1.21 -17.60
C MET A 389 -51.85 -0.18 -17.11
N ASN A 390 -50.73 -0.20 -16.39
CA ASN A 390 -50.27 -1.43 -15.76
C ASN A 390 -51.28 -1.99 -14.72
N SER A 391 -51.79 -1.15 -13.82
CA SER A 391 -52.80 -1.53 -12.87
C SER A 391 -54.10 -2.02 -13.58
N ILE A 392 -54.58 -1.34 -14.64
CA ILE A 392 -55.74 -1.77 -15.42
C ILE A 392 -55.50 -3.11 -16.15
N ALA A 393 -54.25 -3.31 -16.65
CA ALA A 393 -53.93 -4.53 -17.40
C ALA A 393 -53.87 -5.78 -16.49
N TYR A 394 -53.41 -5.63 -15.24
CA TYR A 394 -53.19 -6.77 -14.33
C TYR A 394 -54.25 -6.98 -13.27
N THR A 395 -55.18 -6.04 -13.06
CA THR A 395 -56.29 -6.19 -12.11
C THR A 395 -57.34 -7.15 -12.66
N ASP A 396 -57.69 -8.16 -11.83
CA ASP A 396 -58.79 -9.05 -12.15
C ASP A 396 -60.14 -8.31 -12.23
N THR A 397 -61.04 -8.76 -13.11
CA THR A 397 -62.36 -8.15 -13.32
C THR A 397 -63.48 -8.96 -12.61
N PRO A 398 -64.34 -8.31 -11.85
CA PRO A 398 -64.37 -6.89 -11.46
C PRO A 398 -63.32 -6.51 -10.46
N GLY A 399 -62.73 -5.34 -10.57
CA GLY A 399 -61.61 -4.87 -9.75
C GLY A 399 -61.72 -3.42 -9.29
N GLN A 400 -60.76 -3.02 -8.48
CA GLN A 400 -60.65 -1.65 -7.93
C GLN A 400 -59.20 -1.17 -7.98
N ILE A 401 -59.03 0.10 -8.29
CA ILE A 401 -57.78 0.83 -8.26
C ILE A 401 -57.96 2.10 -7.42
N ASP A 402 -57.17 2.25 -6.36
CA ASP A 402 -57.16 3.44 -5.49
C ASP A 402 -55.90 4.25 -5.73
N ILE A 403 -56.07 5.53 -6.02
CA ILE A 403 -55.01 6.48 -6.32
C ILE A 403 -55.02 7.51 -5.22
N ALA A 404 -53.87 7.75 -4.58
CA ALA A 404 -53.69 8.76 -3.56
C ALA A 404 -52.48 9.64 -3.91
N LEU A 405 -52.69 10.97 -3.92
CA LEU A 405 -51.61 11.95 -4.05
C LEU A 405 -51.65 12.87 -2.84
N SER A 406 -50.59 12.92 -2.07
CA SER A 406 -50.50 13.73 -0.84
C SER A 406 -49.10 14.27 -0.60
N VAL A 407 -49.01 15.38 0.12
CA VAL A 407 -47.78 15.92 0.64
C VAL A 407 -47.59 15.35 2.03
N GLN A 408 -46.49 14.61 2.27
CA GLN A 408 -46.06 14.14 3.57
C GLN A 408 -44.96 15.08 4.10
N GLN A 409 -44.52 14.87 5.37
CA GLN A 409 -43.62 15.81 6.05
C GLN A 409 -42.34 16.18 5.26
N GLU A 410 -41.81 15.24 4.48
CA GLU A 410 -40.52 15.42 3.75
C GLU A 410 -40.62 15.14 2.25
N HIS A 411 -41.74 14.66 1.74
CA HIS A 411 -41.88 14.25 0.32
C HIS A 411 -43.34 14.34 -0.18
N ILE A 412 -43.50 14.38 -1.50
CA ILE A 412 -44.75 14.20 -2.20
C ILE A 412 -44.90 12.71 -2.48
N SER A 413 -45.99 12.09 -2.08
CA SER A 413 -46.28 10.65 -2.31
C SER A 413 -47.41 10.49 -3.30
N LEU A 414 -47.17 9.83 -4.43
CA LEU A 414 -48.15 9.31 -5.36
C LEU A 414 -48.25 7.80 -5.17
N ARG A 415 -49.39 7.30 -4.71
CA ARG A 415 -49.67 5.91 -4.44
C ARG A 415 -50.76 5.38 -5.32
N ILE A 416 -50.53 4.23 -5.96
CA ILE A 416 -51.51 3.51 -6.78
C ILE A 416 -51.62 2.09 -6.20
N ASN A 417 -52.81 1.75 -5.72
CA ASN A 417 -53.15 0.46 -5.17
C ASN A 417 -54.12 -0.25 -6.08
N ASP A 418 -53.85 -1.45 -6.49
CA ASP A 418 -54.80 -2.28 -7.22
C ASP A 418 -55.29 -3.49 -6.41
N SER A 419 -56.42 -4.07 -6.85
CA SER A 419 -56.94 -5.28 -6.30
C SER A 419 -56.31 -6.50 -6.99
N LYS A 420 -56.62 -7.71 -6.52
CA LYS A 420 -56.06 -8.98 -7.03
C LYS A 420 -55.76 -8.96 -8.53
N PRO A 421 -54.68 -9.67 -8.95
CA PRO A 421 -53.94 -10.72 -8.20
C PRO A 421 -52.81 -10.13 -7.32
N SER A 422 -52.49 -10.86 -6.22
CA SER A 422 -51.42 -10.49 -5.29
C SER A 422 -50.04 -10.79 -5.86
N VAL A 423 -49.07 -9.93 -5.52
CA VAL A 423 -47.65 -10.10 -5.84
C VAL A 423 -46.91 -10.48 -4.57
N LYS A 424 -46.02 -11.48 -4.65
CA LYS A 424 -45.16 -11.87 -3.54
C LYS A 424 -44.19 -10.77 -3.18
N HIS A 425 -43.96 -10.56 -1.89
CA HIS A 425 -43.04 -9.53 -1.41
C HIS A 425 -41.60 -9.72 -1.97
N SER A 426 -41.14 -10.96 -2.17
CA SER A 426 -39.86 -11.31 -2.78
C SER A 426 -39.70 -10.86 -4.22
N ASP A 427 -40.78 -10.60 -4.92
CA ASP A 427 -40.78 -10.26 -6.34
C ASP A 427 -41.00 -8.75 -6.58
N CYS A 428 -41.44 -7.99 -5.55
CA CYS A 428 -41.74 -6.58 -5.65
C CYS A 428 -40.54 -5.73 -6.16
N GLU A 429 -39.32 -6.01 -5.67
CA GLU A 429 -38.12 -5.29 -6.13
C GLU A 429 -37.76 -5.61 -7.58
N LYS A 430 -38.01 -6.86 -8.01
CA LYS A 430 -37.70 -7.32 -9.37
C LYS A 430 -38.62 -6.74 -10.43
N LEU A 431 -39.82 -6.23 -10.05
CA LEU A 431 -40.78 -5.62 -10.98
C LEU A 431 -40.17 -4.43 -11.74
N PHE A 432 -39.14 -3.79 -11.21
CA PHE A 432 -38.45 -2.68 -11.81
C PHE A 432 -37.22 -3.09 -12.66
N GLU A 433 -36.90 -4.40 -12.71
CA GLU A 433 -35.85 -4.91 -13.61
C GLU A 433 -36.39 -4.96 -15.05
N PRO A 434 -35.57 -4.54 -16.05
CA PRO A 434 -35.98 -4.57 -17.45
C PRO A 434 -36.46 -5.98 -17.87
N MET A 435 -37.57 -6.05 -18.61
CA MET A 435 -38.16 -7.26 -19.15
C MET A 435 -38.64 -8.29 -18.07
N PHE A 436 -38.60 -7.94 -16.79
CA PHE A 436 -39.11 -8.81 -15.74
C PHE A 436 -40.65 -8.90 -15.79
N ARG A 437 -41.19 -10.13 -15.76
CA ARG A 437 -42.60 -10.42 -15.72
C ARG A 437 -42.85 -11.63 -14.81
N LEU A 438 -43.96 -11.60 -14.05
CA LEU A 438 -44.41 -12.74 -13.28
C LEU A 438 -44.88 -13.87 -14.22
N ASP A 439 -44.59 -15.13 -13.88
CA ASP A 439 -44.90 -16.29 -14.73
C ASP A 439 -46.38 -16.40 -15.11
N SER A 440 -47.26 -15.95 -14.22
CA SER A 440 -48.72 -15.93 -14.47
C SER A 440 -49.15 -14.93 -15.55
N SER A 441 -48.33 -13.92 -15.83
CA SER A 441 -48.65 -12.84 -16.80
C SER A 441 -48.05 -13.08 -18.19
N ARG A 442 -47.20 -14.10 -18.39
CA ARG A 442 -46.52 -14.39 -19.65
C ARG A 442 -47.47 -14.86 -20.79
N THR A 443 -48.66 -15.37 -20.42
CA THR A 443 -49.64 -15.88 -21.39
C THR A 443 -50.61 -14.85 -21.93
N SER A 444 -50.70 -13.64 -21.33
CA SER A 444 -51.63 -12.60 -21.74
C SER A 444 -50.99 -11.75 -22.90
N ARG A 445 -51.70 -11.74 -24.06
CA ARG A 445 -51.32 -10.90 -25.22
C ARG A 445 -51.42 -9.39 -24.97
N GLU A 446 -52.25 -9.00 -23.97
CA GLU A 446 -52.47 -7.59 -23.62
C GLU A 446 -51.38 -6.98 -22.75
N SER A 447 -50.46 -7.81 -22.24
CA SER A 447 -49.39 -7.39 -21.34
C SER A 447 -48.21 -6.88 -22.12
N GLY A 448 -47.70 -5.68 -21.80
CA GLY A 448 -46.52 -5.06 -22.42
C GLY A 448 -45.23 -5.83 -22.22
N ALA A 449 -44.15 -5.35 -22.82
CA ALA A 449 -42.81 -6.00 -22.82
C ALA A 449 -42.06 -6.04 -21.48
N GLY A 450 -42.68 -5.52 -20.39
CA GLY A 450 -42.01 -5.47 -19.07
C GLY A 450 -41.00 -4.35 -18.93
N LEU A 451 -41.11 -3.30 -19.79
CA LEU A 451 -40.22 -2.12 -19.75
C LEU A 451 -40.87 -0.94 -19.01
N GLY A 452 -42.22 -0.87 -18.94
CA GLY A 452 -42.92 0.27 -18.40
C GLY A 452 -42.56 0.63 -16.97
N LEU A 453 -42.42 -0.34 -16.06
CA LEU A 453 -42.03 -0.07 -14.66
C LEU A 453 -40.54 0.32 -14.54
N THR A 454 -39.67 -0.19 -15.39
CA THR A 454 -38.25 0.25 -15.45
C THR A 454 -38.19 1.72 -15.91
N ILE A 455 -38.99 2.11 -16.92
CA ILE A 455 -39.08 3.51 -17.38
C ILE A 455 -39.61 4.38 -16.25
N CYS A 456 -40.64 3.94 -15.51
CA CYS A 456 -41.16 4.69 -14.36
C CYS A 456 -40.06 4.91 -13.29
N LYS A 457 -39.25 3.90 -13.01
CA LYS A 457 -38.13 4.01 -12.08
C LYS A 457 -37.12 5.05 -12.55
N ASN A 458 -36.70 5.00 -13.80
CA ASN A 458 -35.75 5.95 -14.38
C ASN A 458 -36.30 7.40 -14.36
N ILE A 459 -37.58 7.58 -14.66
CA ILE A 459 -38.25 8.91 -14.58
C ILE A 459 -38.26 9.39 -13.12
N ALA A 460 -38.66 8.55 -12.16
CA ALA A 460 -38.67 8.91 -10.75
C ALA A 460 -37.28 9.34 -10.25
N GLU A 461 -36.25 8.54 -10.56
CA GLU A 461 -34.83 8.81 -10.18
C GLU A 461 -34.31 10.11 -10.83
N ALA A 462 -34.66 10.40 -12.11
CA ALA A 462 -34.30 11.64 -12.77
C ALA A 462 -34.93 12.88 -12.13
N HIS A 463 -36.06 12.71 -11.46
CA HIS A 463 -36.74 13.75 -10.68
C HIS A 463 -36.31 13.69 -9.17
N GLN A 464 -35.18 13.04 -8.85
CA GLN A 464 -34.65 12.88 -7.49
C GLN A 464 -35.63 12.17 -6.56
N GLY A 465 -36.60 11.43 -7.11
CA GLY A 465 -37.58 10.64 -6.40
C GLY A 465 -37.17 9.18 -6.24
N GLN A 466 -38.02 8.42 -5.58
CA GLN A 466 -37.90 6.96 -5.39
C GLN A 466 -39.25 6.32 -5.78
N ILE A 467 -39.16 5.08 -6.31
CA ILE A 467 -40.33 4.25 -6.57
C ILE A 467 -40.19 2.94 -5.80
N LYS A 468 -41.28 2.49 -5.19
CA LYS A 468 -41.34 1.23 -4.42
C LYS A 468 -42.59 0.45 -4.78
N ALA A 469 -42.48 -0.88 -4.72
CA ALA A 469 -43.58 -1.77 -4.85
C ALA A 469 -43.79 -2.56 -3.54
N SER A 470 -45.04 -2.81 -3.15
CA SER A 470 -45.41 -3.61 -1.99
C SER A 470 -46.76 -4.28 -2.23
N PRO A 471 -47.14 -5.30 -1.47
CA PRO A 471 -48.49 -5.86 -1.51
C PRO A 471 -49.51 -4.78 -1.17
N SER A 472 -50.60 -4.70 -1.98
CA SER A 472 -51.70 -3.75 -1.79
C SER A 472 -52.63 -4.19 -0.66
N SER A 473 -53.19 -3.22 0.06
CA SER A 473 -54.30 -3.42 1.00
C SER A 473 -55.59 -3.95 0.35
N LEU A 474 -55.72 -3.75 -0.96
CA LEU A 474 -56.81 -4.30 -1.77
C LEU A 474 -56.56 -5.74 -2.25
N GLY A 475 -55.40 -6.31 -1.91
CA GLY A 475 -55.01 -7.68 -2.24
C GLY A 475 -54.24 -7.86 -3.54
N GLY A 476 -53.84 -6.78 -4.20
CA GLY A 476 -52.99 -6.74 -5.40
C GLY A 476 -51.60 -6.13 -5.15
N LEU A 477 -51.21 -5.18 -6.00
CA LEU A 477 -49.94 -4.45 -5.97
C LEU A 477 -50.15 -2.99 -5.55
N CYS A 478 -49.31 -2.50 -4.67
CA CYS A 478 -49.15 -1.06 -4.37
C CYS A 478 -47.86 -0.58 -4.93
N ILE A 479 -47.93 0.44 -5.80
CA ILE A 479 -46.78 1.22 -6.29
C ILE A 479 -46.81 2.59 -5.66
N GLU A 480 -45.74 2.96 -4.99
CA GLU A 480 -45.58 4.29 -4.38
C GLU A 480 -44.39 5.01 -5.01
N VAL A 481 -44.65 6.22 -5.52
CA VAL A 481 -43.62 7.12 -6.05
C VAL A 481 -43.48 8.27 -5.08
N MET A 482 -42.26 8.52 -4.60
CA MET A 482 -41.96 9.57 -3.65
C MET A 482 -41.05 10.61 -4.34
N PHE A 483 -41.45 11.88 -4.35
CA PHE A 483 -40.62 12.97 -4.85
C PHE A 483 -40.21 13.90 -3.71
N PRO A 484 -39.01 14.49 -3.74
CA PRO A 484 -38.63 15.47 -2.72
C PRO A 484 -39.52 16.70 -2.80
N LEU A 485 -39.83 17.29 -1.64
CA LEU A 485 -40.49 18.59 -1.61
C LEU A 485 -39.57 19.66 -2.25
N PRO A 486 -40.12 20.57 -3.07
CA PRO A 486 -39.34 21.71 -3.55
C PRO A 486 -38.80 22.45 -2.33
N ARG A 487 -37.48 22.52 -2.20
CA ARG A 487 -36.87 23.39 -1.18
C ARG A 487 -37.29 24.80 -1.48
N GLY A 488 -38.16 25.35 -0.64
CA GLY A 488 -38.53 26.76 -0.75
C GLY A 488 -37.21 27.56 -0.76
N GLU A 489 -37.05 28.37 -1.79
CA GLU A 489 -36.04 29.42 -1.78
C GLU A 489 -36.25 30.25 -0.51
N LYS A 490 -35.32 30.18 0.43
CA LYS A 490 -35.25 31.04 1.60
C LYS A 490 -34.70 32.39 1.20
#